data_f69c9a5c6a1784736f92ca219af2e727
#
_entry.id   f69c9a5c6a1784736f92ca219af2e727
#
_cell.length_a   1.000
_cell.length_b   1.000
_cell.length_c   1.000
_cell.angle_alpha   90.00
_cell.angle_beta   90.00
_cell.angle_gamma   90.00
#
_symmetry.space_group_name_H-M   'P 1'
#
loop_
_entity.id
_entity.type
_entity.pdbx_description
1 polymer ?
#
loop_
_entity_poly.entity_id
_entity_poly.type
_entity_poly.pdbx_seq_one_letter_code
_entity_poly.pdbx_strand_id
1 'polypeptide(L)'
;MIKVKVATSNLRGFLKDLFDYTHKKVEFVYKKQNVYNKSKKYKQMLYRVYRKFDQIIPFQIIRTVQEGQDINFSFNRFLKSERPYVIYLENPSALVNYSWRVLIKKKFSKRIRQCLSDKNLKGIVCMSNACKNTVAMYYEIPKHIKINCIYPLVNEDKEWDIESVKNKAEQEKVECLFVSQFFRLKGGEDIVEMMIRLGEENYPVHLTMITNSKEISQEYQEKIRASNCIDIIEFGMSKEKLNVFYQQAAILLHPTRGDSFALVVLEAMKYGCALIATDLYAIPEMIEDGKNGYLLYPYYRNWNKDNTPNFKVMEHHKETILSGFVDEDIVNTMCEILKVLSTDREKLKSLCMESYNKALHGVFSEKYIAGAWENLMEEIS
;
A
#
# COMPACT_ATOMS: atom_id res chain seq x y z
N MET A 1 -8.15 -26.70 14.72
CA MET A 1 -8.04 -25.48 13.88
C MET A 1 -8.45 -24.31 14.73
N ILE A 2 -7.61 -23.32 14.88
CA ILE A 2 -7.84 -22.12 15.74
C ILE A 2 -8.82 -21.21 15.02
N LYS A 3 -9.92 -20.85 15.70
CA LYS A 3 -10.95 -19.97 15.12
C LYS A 3 -10.64 -18.50 15.44
N VAL A 4 -10.39 -17.72 14.41
CA VAL A 4 -10.05 -16.29 14.50
C VAL A 4 -11.21 -15.44 13.97
N LYS A 5 -11.90 -14.73 14.87
CA LYS A 5 -12.99 -13.83 14.48
C LYS A 5 -12.46 -12.47 14.03
N VAL A 6 -12.82 -12.09 12.83
CA VAL A 6 -12.45 -10.78 12.28
C VAL A 6 -13.45 -9.72 12.78
N ALA A 7 -12.96 -8.79 13.61
CA ALA A 7 -13.76 -7.72 14.20
C ALA A 7 -13.84 -6.44 13.34
N THR A 8 -13.11 -6.37 12.22
CA THR A 8 -13.17 -5.22 11.32
C THR A 8 -14.33 -5.31 10.33
N SER A 9 -15.02 -4.20 10.08
CA SER A 9 -16.16 -4.14 9.16
C SER A 9 -15.78 -3.72 7.73
N ASN A 10 -14.64 -3.08 7.54
CA ASN A 10 -14.16 -2.64 6.24
C ASN A 10 -12.97 -3.51 5.82
N LEU A 11 -13.25 -4.53 5.01
CA LEU A 11 -12.22 -5.40 4.47
C LEU A 11 -11.57 -4.73 3.26
N ARG A 12 -10.26 -4.48 3.33
CA ARG A 12 -9.43 -4.15 2.17
C ARG A 12 -9.14 -5.43 1.38
N GLY A 13 -8.78 -5.30 0.09
CA GLY A 13 -8.54 -6.45 -0.79
C GLY A 13 -7.58 -7.48 -0.20
N PHE A 14 -6.40 -7.06 0.24
CA PHE A 14 -5.38 -7.92 0.83
C PHE A 14 -5.82 -8.64 2.13
N LEU A 15 -6.77 -8.08 2.90
CA LEU A 15 -7.36 -8.77 4.05
C LEU A 15 -8.27 -9.91 3.59
N LYS A 16 -8.97 -9.74 2.47
CA LYS A 16 -9.74 -10.83 1.88
C LYS A 16 -8.81 -11.93 1.38
N ASP A 17 -7.74 -11.56 0.68
CA ASP A 17 -6.74 -12.52 0.22
C ASP A 17 -6.20 -13.35 1.39
N LEU A 18 -5.88 -12.70 2.53
CA LEU A 18 -5.45 -13.39 3.75
C LEU A 18 -6.52 -14.32 4.33
N PHE A 19 -7.77 -13.87 4.41
CA PHE A 19 -8.82 -14.64 5.07
C PHE A 19 -9.41 -15.73 4.20
N ASP A 20 -9.39 -15.58 2.88
CA ASP A 20 -9.84 -16.57 1.91
C ASP A 20 -8.73 -17.59 1.57
N TYR A 21 -7.48 -17.35 1.97
CA TYR A 21 -6.40 -18.31 1.81
C TYR A 21 -6.66 -19.58 2.63
N THR A 22 -6.31 -20.73 2.07
CA THR A 22 -6.50 -22.05 2.74
C THR A 22 -5.39 -22.28 3.77
N HIS A 23 -5.65 -21.84 5.01
CA HIS A 23 -4.74 -22.09 6.13
C HIS A 23 -4.87 -23.52 6.65
N LYS A 24 -3.75 -24.09 7.12
CA LYS A 24 -3.73 -25.46 7.67
C LYS A 24 -4.20 -25.51 9.13
N LYS A 25 -3.93 -24.46 9.91
CA LYS A 25 -4.11 -24.44 11.37
C LYS A 25 -5.11 -23.40 11.85
N VAL A 26 -5.45 -22.42 11.02
CA VAL A 26 -6.27 -21.26 11.37
C VAL A 26 -7.50 -21.16 10.47
N GLU A 27 -8.63 -20.79 11.04
CA GLU A 27 -9.86 -20.46 10.32
C GLU A 27 -10.26 -19.02 10.63
N PHE A 28 -10.20 -18.14 9.62
CA PHE A 28 -10.69 -16.77 9.76
C PHE A 28 -12.19 -16.70 9.52
N VAL A 29 -12.93 -16.34 10.58
CA VAL A 29 -14.38 -16.21 10.52
C VAL A 29 -14.77 -14.75 10.36
N TYR A 30 -15.33 -14.39 9.21
CA TYR A 30 -15.73 -13.02 8.91
C TYR A 30 -17.03 -12.97 8.09
N LYS A 31 -17.76 -11.83 8.22
CA LYS A 31 -18.95 -11.61 7.39
C LYS A 31 -18.52 -11.16 6.00
N LYS A 32 -18.82 -11.95 4.97
CA LYS A 32 -18.67 -11.53 3.56
C LYS A 32 -19.67 -10.38 3.30
N GLN A 33 -19.27 -9.14 3.55
CA GLN A 33 -20.05 -7.97 3.14
C GLN A 33 -19.67 -7.62 1.72
N ASN A 34 -20.70 -7.35 0.87
CA ASN A 34 -20.45 -6.80 -0.47
C ASN A 34 -19.64 -5.51 -0.35
N VAL A 35 -18.46 -5.48 -0.96
CA VAL A 35 -17.45 -4.43 -0.88
C VAL A 35 -17.95 -3.07 -1.38
N TYR A 36 -19.04 -3.04 -2.12
CA TYR A 36 -19.67 -1.85 -2.67
C TYR A 36 -21.07 -1.60 -2.13
N ASN A 37 -21.18 -1.26 -0.87
CA ASN A 37 -22.38 -0.56 -0.44
C ASN A 37 -22.13 0.94 -0.66
N LYS A 38 -22.74 1.51 -1.70
CA LYS A 38 -22.86 2.96 -1.98
C LYS A 38 -23.53 3.74 -0.83
N SER A 39 -23.53 3.22 0.39
CA SER A 39 -24.04 3.92 1.52
C SER A 39 -23.03 5.00 1.88
N LYS A 40 -23.20 6.17 1.26
CA LYS A 40 -23.54 7.27 2.16
C LYS A 40 -22.57 8.42 2.03
N LYS A 41 -22.91 9.31 1.10
CA LYS A 41 -22.52 10.73 1.17
C LYS A 41 -22.68 11.28 2.61
N TYR A 42 -23.72 10.86 3.34
CA TYR A 42 -23.96 11.22 4.74
C TYR A 42 -22.89 10.70 5.70
N LYS A 43 -22.41 9.44 5.58
CA LYS A 43 -21.31 8.93 6.42
C LYS A 43 -19.99 9.59 6.08
N GLN A 44 -19.73 9.91 4.84
CA GLN A 44 -18.54 10.67 4.44
C GLN A 44 -18.59 12.10 4.99
N MET A 45 -19.76 12.73 4.98
CA MET A 45 -19.96 14.05 5.55
C MET A 45 -19.76 14.02 7.09
N LEU A 46 -20.36 13.06 7.78
CA LEU A 46 -20.13 12.84 9.21
C LEU A 46 -18.65 12.56 9.50
N TYR A 47 -17.98 11.80 8.67
CA TYR A 47 -16.55 11.51 8.84
C TYR A 47 -15.68 12.77 8.62
N ARG A 48 -16.04 13.66 7.69
CA ARG A 48 -15.38 14.96 7.49
C ARG A 48 -15.58 15.89 8.70
N VAL A 49 -16.78 15.91 9.26
CA VAL A 49 -17.08 16.67 10.50
C VAL A 49 -16.32 16.06 11.67
N TYR A 50 -16.32 14.74 11.80
CA TYR A 50 -15.59 14.01 12.84
C TYR A 50 -14.09 14.28 12.79
N ARG A 51 -13.47 14.35 11.61
CA ARG A 51 -12.04 14.70 11.46
C ARG A 51 -11.70 16.10 11.98
N LYS A 52 -12.64 17.03 12.01
CA LYS A 52 -12.44 18.34 12.64
C LYS A 52 -12.41 18.26 14.18
N PHE A 53 -12.97 17.21 14.75
CA PHE A 53 -13.03 16.94 16.18
C PHE A 53 -12.18 15.73 16.60
N ASP A 54 -11.21 15.30 15.81
CA ASP A 54 -10.33 14.16 16.10
C ASP A 54 -9.59 14.29 17.42
N GLN A 55 -9.36 15.54 17.87
CA GLN A 55 -8.74 15.86 19.17
C GLN A 55 -9.67 15.58 20.37
N ILE A 56 -10.98 15.45 20.16
CA ILE A 56 -11.97 15.18 21.22
C ILE A 56 -12.18 13.68 21.38
N ILE A 57 -12.26 12.95 20.25
CA ILE A 57 -12.42 11.49 20.22
C ILE A 57 -11.26 10.88 19.43
N PRO A 58 -10.09 10.68 20.08
CA PRO A 58 -8.85 10.36 19.36
C PRO A 58 -8.86 8.98 18.70
N PHE A 59 -9.65 8.03 19.19
CA PHE A 59 -9.73 6.68 18.61
C PHE A 59 -10.97 5.92 19.06
N GLN A 60 -11.37 4.94 18.26
CA GLN A 60 -12.49 4.05 18.55
C GLN A 60 -12.00 2.70 19.08
N ILE A 61 -12.68 2.21 20.11
CA ILE A 61 -12.53 0.83 20.60
C ILE A 61 -13.73 0.05 20.11
N ILE A 62 -13.50 -1.03 19.36
CA ILE A 62 -14.56 -1.92 18.89
C ILE A 62 -14.88 -2.92 19.98
N ARG A 63 -16.16 -3.04 20.37
CA ARG A 63 -16.62 -4.12 21.25
C ARG A 63 -16.81 -5.39 20.45
N THR A 64 -16.29 -6.50 20.96
CA THR A 64 -16.48 -7.82 20.37
C THR A 64 -17.55 -8.58 21.14
N VAL A 65 -18.40 -9.30 20.41
CA VAL A 65 -19.34 -10.26 20.99
C VAL A 65 -18.66 -11.63 20.97
N GLN A 66 -18.74 -12.35 22.08
CA GLN A 66 -18.16 -13.70 22.19
C GLN A 66 -19.08 -14.73 21.54
N GLU A 67 -18.56 -15.44 20.58
CA GLU A 67 -19.25 -16.54 19.88
C GLU A 67 -18.21 -17.56 19.43
N GLY A 68 -17.91 -18.54 20.28
CA GLY A 68 -17.18 -19.75 19.88
C GLY A 68 -15.84 -19.58 19.15
N GLN A 69 -15.16 -18.44 19.35
CA GLN A 69 -13.84 -18.16 18.79
C GLN A 69 -12.75 -18.26 19.86
N ASP A 70 -11.53 -18.54 19.41
CA ASP A 70 -10.35 -18.59 20.27
C ASP A 70 -9.68 -17.22 20.36
N ILE A 71 -9.54 -16.52 19.22
CA ILE A 71 -8.84 -15.26 19.09
C ILE A 71 -9.71 -14.27 18.29
N ASN A 72 -9.52 -12.97 18.54
CA ASN A 72 -10.06 -11.90 17.71
C ASN A 72 -8.96 -11.22 16.90
N PHE A 73 -9.27 -10.86 15.66
CA PHE A 73 -8.42 -10.09 14.74
C PHE A 73 -9.03 -8.70 14.53
N SER A 74 -8.21 -7.66 14.63
CA SER A 74 -8.58 -6.29 14.31
C SER A 74 -7.61 -5.67 13.31
N PHE A 75 -8.12 -4.80 12.44
CA PHE A 75 -7.30 -3.98 11.56
C PHE A 75 -7.31 -2.53 12.03
N ASN A 76 -6.12 -2.00 12.39
CA ASN A 76 -5.92 -0.60 12.79
C ASN A 76 -6.74 -0.11 13.99
N ARG A 77 -7.25 -1.00 14.85
CA ARG A 77 -8.11 -0.59 15.98
C ARG A 77 -7.93 -1.45 17.20
N PHE A 78 -8.01 -0.82 18.38
CA PHE A 78 -8.14 -1.55 19.64
C PHE A 78 -9.51 -2.22 19.76
N LEU A 79 -9.55 -3.36 20.46
CA LEU A 79 -10.79 -4.04 20.80
C LEU A 79 -11.07 -3.95 22.33
N LYS A 80 -12.33 -3.99 22.68
CA LYS A 80 -12.75 -4.39 24.01
C LYS A 80 -13.18 -5.86 23.90
N SER A 81 -12.28 -6.77 24.28
CA SER A 81 -12.41 -8.20 24.08
C SER A 81 -12.19 -8.94 25.41
N GLU A 82 -12.93 -10.00 25.66
CA GLU A 82 -12.67 -10.94 26.76
C GLU A 82 -11.79 -12.12 26.29
N ARG A 83 -11.57 -12.24 24.99
CA ARG A 83 -10.66 -13.21 24.37
C ARG A 83 -9.38 -12.54 23.92
N PRO A 84 -8.28 -13.30 23.79
CA PRO A 84 -7.07 -12.80 23.18
C PRO A 84 -7.34 -12.13 21.83
N TYR A 85 -6.59 -11.08 21.49
CA TYR A 85 -6.70 -10.46 20.18
C TYR A 85 -5.38 -9.90 19.68
N VAL A 86 -5.31 -9.76 18.35
CA VAL A 86 -4.22 -9.11 17.62
C VAL A 86 -4.72 -7.91 16.84
N ILE A 87 -3.82 -6.95 16.66
CA ILE A 87 -4.05 -5.80 15.78
C ILE A 87 -3.10 -5.88 14.59
N TYR A 88 -3.64 -5.96 13.38
CA TYR A 88 -2.85 -5.78 12.15
C TYR A 88 -2.78 -4.30 11.83
N LEU A 89 -1.56 -3.75 11.69
CA LEU A 89 -1.34 -2.31 11.73
C LEU A 89 -0.49 -1.83 10.53
N GLU A 90 -0.96 -0.79 9.83
CA GLU A 90 -0.24 -0.23 8.68
C GLU A 90 0.73 0.90 9.07
N ASN A 91 0.42 1.68 10.11
CA ASN A 91 1.29 2.70 10.71
C ASN A 91 0.75 3.11 12.09
N PRO A 92 1.57 3.71 12.98
CA PRO A 92 1.13 4.03 14.35
C PRO A 92 -0.07 4.98 14.41
N SER A 93 -0.19 5.93 13.47
CA SER A 93 -1.30 6.89 13.49
C SER A 93 -2.66 6.25 13.23
N ALA A 94 -2.69 5.06 12.63
CA ALA A 94 -3.93 4.34 12.36
C ALA A 94 -4.68 3.97 13.65
N LEU A 95 -3.98 3.70 14.76
CA LEU A 95 -4.60 3.46 16.07
C LEU A 95 -5.31 4.70 16.64
N VAL A 96 -4.98 5.88 16.15
CA VAL A 96 -5.58 7.16 16.55
C VAL A 96 -6.29 7.86 15.37
N ASN A 97 -6.99 7.08 14.54
CA ASN A 97 -7.73 7.56 13.37
C ASN A 97 -6.90 8.37 12.37
N TYR A 98 -5.63 7.99 12.18
CA TYR A 98 -4.65 8.68 11.31
C TYR A 98 -4.35 10.13 11.71
N SER A 99 -4.56 10.48 12.98
CA SER A 99 -4.23 11.79 13.51
C SER A 99 -2.84 11.80 14.14
N TRP A 100 -1.83 12.20 13.39
CA TRP A 100 -0.47 12.38 13.89
C TRP A 100 -0.38 13.41 15.01
N ARG A 101 -1.21 14.46 14.95
CA ARG A 101 -1.31 15.47 16.00
C ARG A 101 -1.75 14.86 17.35
N VAL A 102 -2.63 13.87 17.32
CA VAL A 102 -3.06 13.14 18.52
C VAL A 102 -1.93 12.27 19.03
N LEU A 103 -1.23 11.59 18.12
CA LEU A 103 -0.14 10.68 18.47
C LEU A 103 0.99 11.37 19.25
N ILE A 104 1.40 12.59 18.85
CA ILE A 104 2.49 13.34 19.48
C ILE A 104 2.06 14.10 20.75
N LYS A 105 0.77 14.29 21.02
CA LYS A 105 0.29 15.04 22.19
C LYS A 105 0.31 14.16 23.45
N LYS A 106 1.09 14.56 24.46
CA LYS A 106 1.15 13.91 25.80
C LYS A 106 -0.22 13.64 26.44
N LYS A 107 -1.23 14.50 26.15
CA LYS A 107 -2.59 14.36 26.66
C LYS A 107 -3.22 12.99 26.34
N PHE A 108 -2.94 12.43 25.19
CA PHE A 108 -3.53 11.14 24.76
C PHE A 108 -2.68 9.92 25.10
N SER A 109 -1.40 10.13 25.50
CA SER A 109 -0.49 9.04 25.83
C SER A 109 -1.01 8.15 26.96
N LYS A 110 -1.71 8.72 27.98
CA LYS A 110 -2.32 7.95 29.07
C LYS A 110 -3.37 6.97 28.56
N ARG A 111 -4.26 7.40 27.65
CA ARG A 111 -5.33 6.56 27.13
C ARG A 111 -4.79 5.48 26.18
N ILE A 112 -3.77 5.80 25.40
CA ILE A 112 -3.07 4.80 24.55
C ILE A 112 -2.41 3.76 25.45
N ARG A 113 -1.69 4.17 26.50
CA ARG A 113 -1.12 3.24 27.49
C ARG A 113 -2.15 2.35 28.15
N GLN A 114 -3.33 2.88 28.49
CA GLN A 114 -4.44 2.07 29.01
C GLN A 114 -4.90 1.01 28.01
N CYS A 115 -5.00 1.34 26.71
CA CYS A 115 -5.35 0.35 25.69
C CYS A 115 -4.24 -0.68 25.48
N LEU A 116 -2.98 -0.26 25.54
CA LEU A 116 -1.84 -1.16 25.42
C LEU A 116 -1.65 -2.04 26.67
N SER A 117 -2.13 -1.61 27.85
CA SER A 117 -2.09 -2.44 29.06
C SER A 117 -3.18 -3.51 29.12
N ASP A 118 -4.05 -3.60 28.11
CA ASP A 118 -5.07 -4.67 28.03
C ASP A 118 -4.38 -6.04 27.93
N LYS A 119 -4.61 -6.89 28.94
CA LYS A 119 -4.04 -8.25 28.99
C LYS A 119 -4.45 -9.17 27.84
N ASN A 120 -5.57 -8.85 27.19
CA ASN A 120 -6.09 -9.60 26.05
C ASN A 120 -5.48 -9.17 24.70
N LEU A 121 -4.80 -8.01 24.63
CA LEU A 121 -3.99 -7.64 23.48
C LEU A 121 -2.68 -8.44 23.49
N LYS A 122 -2.57 -9.46 22.63
CA LYS A 122 -1.44 -10.37 22.60
C LYS A 122 -0.41 -10.00 21.51
N GLY A 123 -0.83 -9.33 20.45
CA GLY A 123 0.07 -8.99 19.35
C GLY A 123 -0.32 -7.72 18.60
N ILE A 124 0.70 -6.97 18.21
CA ILE A 124 0.63 -5.92 17.19
C ILE A 124 1.44 -6.42 16.00
N VAL A 125 0.76 -6.72 14.92
CA VAL A 125 1.36 -7.21 13.69
C VAL A 125 1.48 -6.05 12.72
N CYS A 126 2.70 -5.62 12.45
CA CYS A 126 2.96 -4.51 11.55
C CYS A 126 3.00 -4.99 10.09
N MET A 127 2.44 -4.23 9.17
CA MET A 127 2.43 -4.54 7.74
C MET A 127 3.82 -4.40 7.09
N SER A 128 4.79 -3.80 7.79
CA SER A 128 6.16 -3.55 7.31
C SER A 128 7.12 -3.36 8.48
N ASN A 129 8.41 -3.45 8.22
CA ASN A 129 9.44 -3.08 9.20
C ASN A 129 9.42 -1.57 9.46
N ALA A 130 9.13 -0.74 8.47
CA ALA A 130 8.93 0.70 8.67
C ALA A 130 7.81 0.96 9.70
N CYS A 131 6.68 0.25 9.60
CA CYS A 131 5.63 0.31 10.60
C CYS A 131 6.12 -0.18 11.98
N LYS A 132 6.81 -1.31 12.04
CA LYS A 132 7.34 -1.87 13.30
C LYS A 132 8.29 -0.89 13.99
N ASN A 133 9.21 -0.29 13.25
CA ASN A 133 10.16 0.68 13.77
C ASN A 133 9.46 1.96 14.28
N THR A 134 8.50 2.48 13.52
CA THR A 134 7.74 3.67 13.93
C THR A 134 6.80 3.38 15.10
N VAL A 135 6.24 2.18 15.22
CA VAL A 135 5.50 1.77 16.42
C VAL A 135 6.39 1.83 17.66
N ALA A 136 7.62 1.31 17.57
CA ALA A 136 8.57 1.36 18.67
C ALA A 136 9.01 2.79 19.05
N MET A 137 9.01 3.73 18.10
CA MET A 137 9.33 5.14 18.37
C MET A 137 8.22 5.87 19.13
N TYR A 138 6.95 5.54 18.83
CA TYR A 138 5.80 6.30 19.36
C TYR A 138 5.08 5.64 20.53
N TYR A 139 5.27 4.33 20.74
CA TYR A 139 4.57 3.58 21.76
C TYR A 139 5.52 2.82 22.67
N GLU A 140 5.31 2.97 23.99
CA GLU A 140 5.91 2.08 24.99
C GLU A 140 5.10 0.77 25.01
N ILE A 141 5.60 -0.25 24.33
CA ILE A 141 4.89 -1.52 24.21
C ILE A 141 5.17 -2.42 25.42
N PRO A 142 4.14 -2.83 26.18
CA PRO A 142 4.30 -3.77 27.29
C PRO A 142 4.84 -5.13 26.84
N LYS A 143 5.63 -5.78 27.69
CA LYS A 143 6.31 -7.07 27.40
C LYS A 143 5.36 -8.22 27.03
N HIS A 144 4.08 -8.15 27.42
CA HIS A 144 3.09 -9.18 27.12
C HIS A 144 2.53 -9.08 25.68
N ILE A 145 2.85 -7.99 24.96
CA ILE A 145 2.43 -7.79 23.58
C ILE A 145 3.59 -8.14 22.65
N LYS A 146 3.38 -9.11 21.76
CA LYS A 146 4.35 -9.45 20.70
C LYS A 146 4.25 -8.44 19.57
N ILE A 147 5.39 -7.97 19.06
CA ILE A 147 5.45 -7.13 17.87
C ILE A 147 6.12 -7.89 16.74
N ASN A 148 5.35 -8.20 15.73
CA ASN A 148 5.80 -8.94 14.56
C ASN A 148 5.65 -8.07 13.31
N CYS A 149 6.47 -8.34 12.28
CA CYS A 149 6.23 -7.85 10.93
C CYS A 149 5.72 -9.02 10.09
N ILE A 150 4.51 -8.90 9.56
CA ILE A 150 3.95 -9.84 8.57
C ILE A 150 3.41 -8.99 7.43
N TYR A 151 3.98 -9.14 6.25
CA TYR A 151 3.56 -8.38 5.06
C TYR A 151 2.13 -8.73 4.63
N PRO A 152 1.45 -7.83 3.89
CA PRO A 152 0.15 -8.13 3.31
C PRO A 152 0.21 -9.36 2.38
N LEU A 153 -0.78 -10.23 2.49
CA LEU A 153 -0.93 -11.32 1.56
C LEU A 153 -1.59 -10.80 0.29
N VAL A 154 -0.92 -10.95 -0.83
CA VAL A 154 -1.43 -10.72 -2.18
C VAL A 154 -1.38 -12.06 -2.91
N ASN A 155 -2.52 -12.50 -3.45
CA ASN A 155 -2.64 -13.79 -4.11
C ASN A 155 -1.71 -13.89 -5.31
N GLU A 156 -1.09 -15.06 -5.44
CA GLU A 156 -0.28 -15.46 -6.58
C GLU A 156 -1.19 -16.00 -7.70
N ASP A 157 -0.92 -15.54 -8.92
CA ASP A 157 -1.57 -16.10 -10.10
C ASP A 157 -0.84 -17.39 -10.51
N LYS A 158 -1.50 -18.53 -10.36
CA LYS A 158 -0.89 -19.84 -10.62
C LYS A 158 -0.69 -20.13 -12.11
N GLU A 159 -1.37 -19.39 -12.96
CA GLU A 159 -1.24 -19.50 -14.42
C GLU A 159 -0.16 -18.56 -14.98
N TRP A 160 0.35 -17.65 -14.15
CA TRP A 160 1.39 -16.69 -14.50
C TRP A 160 2.76 -17.21 -14.09
N ASP A 161 3.68 -17.33 -15.05
CA ASP A 161 4.99 -17.94 -14.87
C ASP A 161 6.15 -17.02 -15.30
N ILE A 162 7.37 -17.48 -15.10
CA ILE A 162 8.58 -16.74 -15.44
C ILE A 162 8.72 -16.51 -16.95
N GLU A 163 8.19 -17.38 -17.78
CA GLU A 163 8.23 -17.22 -19.23
C GLU A 163 7.29 -16.09 -19.67
N SER A 164 6.11 -16.02 -19.09
CA SER A 164 5.18 -14.88 -19.27
C SER A 164 5.83 -13.55 -18.88
N VAL A 165 6.62 -13.54 -17.78
CA VAL A 165 7.36 -12.36 -17.35
C VAL A 165 8.44 -11.93 -18.34
N LYS A 166 9.16 -12.88 -18.95
CA LYS A 166 10.15 -12.58 -19.98
C LYS A 166 9.49 -12.01 -21.25
N ASN A 167 8.42 -12.66 -21.71
CA ASN A 167 7.71 -12.29 -22.94
C ASN A 167 7.19 -10.85 -22.88
N LYS A 168 6.65 -10.38 -21.74
CA LYS A 168 6.18 -8.99 -21.64
C LYS A 168 7.31 -7.95 -21.67
N ALA A 169 8.51 -8.30 -21.23
CA ALA A 169 9.67 -7.41 -21.29
C ALA A 169 10.27 -7.28 -22.70
N GLU A 170 9.95 -8.22 -23.61
CA GLU A 170 10.45 -8.30 -24.98
C GLU A 170 9.50 -7.65 -26.01
N GLN A 171 8.36 -7.10 -25.60
CA GLN A 171 7.40 -6.46 -26.50
C GLN A 171 8.01 -5.22 -27.20
N GLU A 172 7.52 -4.88 -28.39
CA GLU A 172 8.02 -3.77 -29.20
C GLU A 172 8.05 -2.45 -28.41
N LYS A 173 6.98 -2.17 -27.67
CA LYS A 173 6.92 -1.03 -26.74
C LYS A 173 7.07 -1.49 -25.30
N VAL A 174 7.67 -0.67 -24.46
CA VAL A 174 7.66 -0.87 -23.01
C VAL A 174 6.33 -0.40 -22.45
N GLU A 175 5.50 -1.35 -22.03
CA GLU A 175 4.24 -1.05 -21.37
C GLU A 175 4.47 -0.65 -19.92
N CYS A 176 4.12 0.60 -19.60
CA CYS A 176 4.17 1.16 -18.28
C CYS A 176 2.77 1.21 -17.67
N LEU A 177 2.66 1.05 -16.37
CA LEU A 177 1.39 1.08 -15.65
C LEU A 177 1.46 2.04 -14.47
N PHE A 178 0.42 2.86 -14.32
CA PHE A 178 0.13 3.64 -13.12
C PHE A 178 -1.26 3.28 -12.59
N VAL A 179 -1.36 2.96 -11.29
CA VAL A 179 -2.64 2.60 -10.66
C VAL A 179 -2.85 3.38 -9.38
N SER A 180 -3.77 4.34 -9.40
CA SER A 180 -4.22 5.03 -8.18
C SER A 180 -5.47 5.85 -8.42
N GLN A 181 -6.40 5.88 -7.44
CA GLN A 181 -7.48 6.87 -7.44
C GLN A 181 -7.01 8.31 -7.11
N PHE A 182 -5.78 8.47 -6.57
CA PHE A 182 -5.25 9.77 -6.12
C PHE A 182 -4.13 10.22 -7.07
N PHE A 183 -4.51 10.86 -8.17
CA PHE A 183 -3.58 11.25 -9.24
C PHE A 183 -2.42 12.09 -8.71
N ARG A 184 -2.71 13.24 -8.06
CA ARG A 184 -1.69 14.17 -7.57
C ARG A 184 -0.80 13.59 -6.45
N LEU A 185 -1.43 12.96 -5.46
CA LEU A 185 -0.69 12.37 -4.34
C LEU A 185 0.32 11.31 -4.80
N LYS A 186 0.01 10.65 -5.90
CA LYS A 186 0.83 9.55 -6.43
C LYS A 186 1.75 9.96 -7.60
N GLY A 187 1.92 11.28 -7.80
CA GLY A 187 2.86 11.82 -8.78
C GLY A 187 2.40 11.65 -10.23
N GLY A 188 1.09 11.73 -10.46
CA GLY A 188 0.52 11.60 -11.80
C GLY A 188 1.00 12.68 -12.76
N GLU A 189 1.15 13.94 -12.30
CA GLU A 189 1.70 15.02 -13.09
C GLU A 189 3.14 14.73 -13.55
N ASP A 190 3.99 14.24 -12.63
CA ASP A 190 5.40 13.91 -12.94
C ASP A 190 5.49 12.82 -14.02
N ILE A 191 4.60 11.80 -13.93
CA ILE A 191 4.55 10.73 -14.92
C ILE A 191 4.11 11.24 -16.29
N VAL A 192 3.10 12.11 -16.33
CA VAL A 192 2.62 12.67 -17.60
C VAL A 192 3.69 13.52 -18.28
N GLU A 193 4.37 14.40 -17.52
CA GLU A 193 5.47 15.21 -18.07
C GLU A 193 6.61 14.32 -18.62
N MET A 194 6.99 13.29 -17.88
CA MET A 194 7.98 12.33 -18.34
C MET A 194 7.56 11.63 -19.63
N MET A 195 6.32 11.13 -19.71
CA MET A 195 5.85 10.42 -20.91
C MET A 195 5.76 11.31 -22.15
N ILE A 196 5.36 12.58 -21.98
CA ILE A 196 5.36 13.54 -23.09
C ILE A 196 6.76 13.74 -23.64
N ARG A 197 7.77 13.97 -22.78
CA ARG A 197 9.17 14.13 -23.19
C ARG A 197 9.69 12.90 -23.95
N LEU A 198 9.41 11.71 -23.43
CA LEU A 198 9.81 10.46 -24.09
C LEU A 198 9.09 10.24 -25.43
N GLY A 199 7.81 10.64 -25.52
CA GLY A 199 7.05 10.59 -26.77
C GLY A 199 7.57 11.55 -27.84
N GLU A 200 7.92 12.79 -27.46
CA GLU A 200 8.56 13.79 -28.35
C GLU A 200 9.93 13.32 -28.87
N GLU A 201 10.67 12.60 -28.05
CA GLU A 201 11.95 11.97 -28.42
C GLU A 201 11.78 10.61 -29.13
N ASN A 202 10.54 10.15 -29.37
CA ASN A 202 10.20 8.89 -30.05
C ASN A 202 10.72 7.62 -29.37
N TYR A 203 10.86 7.59 -28.04
CA TYR A 203 11.16 6.36 -27.32
C TYR A 203 9.98 5.36 -27.38
N PRO A 204 10.22 4.05 -27.54
CA PRO A 204 9.17 3.04 -27.65
C PRO A 204 8.58 2.71 -26.28
N VAL A 205 7.87 3.65 -25.67
CA VAL A 205 7.20 3.52 -24.37
C VAL A 205 5.70 3.82 -24.53
N HIS A 206 4.89 3.14 -23.74
CA HIS A 206 3.45 3.39 -23.64
C HIS A 206 3.01 3.31 -22.20
N LEU A 207 2.06 4.16 -21.78
CA LEU A 207 1.55 4.23 -20.42
C LEU A 207 0.04 4.00 -20.36
N THR A 208 -0.38 3.04 -19.58
CA THR A 208 -1.76 2.93 -19.11
C THR A 208 -1.90 3.52 -17.71
N MET A 209 -2.73 4.57 -17.57
CA MET A 209 -3.05 5.20 -16.29
C MET A 209 -4.45 4.78 -15.81
N ILE A 210 -4.51 3.96 -14.75
CA ILE A 210 -5.77 3.61 -14.10
C ILE A 210 -5.99 4.55 -12.91
N THR A 211 -6.79 5.61 -13.11
CA THR A 211 -6.94 6.69 -12.14
C THR A 211 -8.34 7.30 -12.14
N ASN A 212 -8.62 8.16 -11.16
CA ASN A 212 -9.86 8.95 -11.15
C ASN A 212 -9.66 10.18 -12.04
N SER A 213 -10.28 10.17 -13.23
CA SER A 213 -10.16 11.24 -14.22
C SER A 213 -10.58 12.62 -13.68
N LYS A 214 -11.43 12.66 -12.65
CA LYS A 214 -11.88 13.92 -12.00
C LYS A 214 -10.81 14.60 -11.16
N GLU A 215 -9.72 13.91 -10.81
CA GLU A 215 -8.58 14.50 -10.09
C GLU A 215 -7.55 15.13 -11.04
N ILE A 216 -7.66 14.86 -12.34
CA ILE A 216 -6.78 15.41 -13.38
C ILE A 216 -7.28 16.81 -13.75
N SER A 217 -6.41 17.82 -13.70
CA SER A 217 -6.75 19.17 -14.14
C SER A 217 -7.05 19.22 -15.63
N GLN A 218 -7.81 20.22 -16.09
CA GLN A 218 -8.13 20.38 -17.50
C GLN A 218 -6.87 20.46 -18.37
N GLU A 219 -5.86 21.20 -17.94
CA GLU A 219 -4.55 21.28 -18.60
C GLU A 219 -3.94 19.91 -18.84
N TYR A 220 -3.87 19.05 -17.81
CA TYR A 220 -3.30 17.70 -17.96
C TYR A 220 -4.19 16.77 -18.78
N GLN A 221 -5.52 16.94 -18.74
CA GLN A 221 -6.40 16.19 -19.63
C GLN A 221 -6.15 16.53 -21.09
N GLU A 222 -5.86 17.80 -21.40
CA GLU A 222 -5.53 18.24 -22.77
C GLU A 222 -4.15 17.72 -23.20
N LYS A 223 -3.13 17.81 -22.34
CA LYS A 223 -1.80 17.21 -22.57
C LYS A 223 -1.88 15.71 -22.89
N ILE A 224 -2.63 14.97 -22.08
CA ILE A 224 -2.80 13.53 -22.26
C ILE A 224 -3.52 13.20 -23.57
N ARG A 225 -4.59 13.94 -23.92
CA ARG A 225 -5.30 13.74 -25.19
C ARG A 225 -4.45 14.04 -26.42
N ALA A 226 -3.51 14.98 -26.30
CA ALA A 226 -2.58 15.32 -27.38
C ALA A 226 -1.45 14.27 -27.51
N SER A 227 -1.22 13.48 -26.48
CA SER A 227 -0.21 12.42 -26.47
C SER A 227 -0.71 11.14 -27.15
N ASN A 228 0.15 10.46 -27.88
CA ASN A 228 -0.12 9.15 -28.50
C ASN A 228 0.46 7.97 -27.73
N CYS A 229 1.02 8.22 -26.53
CA CYS A 229 1.66 7.22 -25.70
C CYS A 229 1.06 7.10 -24.30
N ILE A 230 -0.10 7.74 -24.02
CA ILE A 230 -0.77 7.70 -22.73
C ILE A 230 -2.24 7.37 -22.89
N ASP A 231 -2.69 6.30 -22.23
CA ASP A 231 -4.11 5.93 -22.12
C ASP A 231 -4.60 6.11 -20.69
N ILE A 232 -5.84 6.64 -20.53
CA ILE A 232 -6.52 6.75 -19.24
C ILE A 232 -7.67 5.76 -19.16
N ILE A 233 -7.68 5.03 -18.04
CA ILE A 233 -8.78 4.13 -17.68
C ILE A 233 -9.32 4.56 -16.31
N GLU A 234 -10.66 4.62 -16.18
CA GLU A 234 -11.29 5.04 -14.94
C GLU A 234 -11.07 4.02 -13.81
N PHE A 235 -10.67 4.52 -12.63
CA PHE A 235 -10.40 3.71 -11.45
C PHE A 235 -11.68 3.07 -10.91
N GLY A 236 -11.58 1.84 -10.40
CA GLY A 236 -12.68 1.14 -9.71
C GLY A 236 -13.14 -0.14 -10.40
N MET A 237 -12.33 -0.67 -11.30
CA MET A 237 -12.54 -2.00 -11.90
C MET A 237 -12.37 -3.12 -10.88
N SER A 238 -12.78 -4.34 -11.23
CA SER A 238 -12.55 -5.54 -10.41
C SER A 238 -11.07 -5.92 -10.38
N LYS A 239 -10.68 -6.72 -9.38
CA LYS A 239 -9.29 -7.20 -9.23
C LYS A 239 -8.86 -8.03 -10.44
N GLU A 240 -9.75 -8.87 -10.96
CA GLU A 240 -9.48 -9.73 -12.11
C GLU A 240 -9.15 -8.89 -13.36
N LYS A 241 -9.89 -7.81 -13.59
CA LYS A 241 -9.60 -6.86 -14.69
C LYS A 241 -8.30 -6.12 -14.46
N LEU A 242 -8.00 -5.71 -13.23
CA LEU A 242 -6.75 -5.03 -12.89
C LEU A 242 -5.54 -5.95 -13.09
N ASN A 243 -5.68 -7.24 -12.78
CA ASN A 243 -4.61 -8.22 -12.97
C ASN A 243 -4.15 -8.29 -14.43
N VAL A 244 -5.07 -8.16 -15.40
CA VAL A 244 -4.71 -8.13 -16.84
C VAL A 244 -3.73 -7.00 -17.16
N PHE A 245 -3.89 -5.83 -16.53
CA PHE A 245 -2.95 -4.72 -16.73
C PHE A 245 -1.58 -4.97 -16.09
N TYR A 246 -1.53 -5.63 -14.92
CA TYR A 246 -0.26 -6.08 -14.35
C TYR A 246 0.43 -7.14 -15.21
N GLN A 247 -0.33 -8.03 -15.85
CA GLN A 247 0.21 -9.03 -16.79
C GLN A 247 0.83 -8.37 -18.03
N GLN A 248 0.21 -7.32 -18.55
CA GLN A 248 0.69 -6.60 -19.74
C GLN A 248 1.87 -5.68 -19.45
N ALA A 249 1.86 -4.99 -18.30
CA ALA A 249 2.86 -3.99 -17.99
C ALA A 249 4.22 -4.60 -17.62
N ALA A 250 5.27 -4.14 -18.29
CA ALA A 250 6.66 -4.45 -17.94
C ALA A 250 7.18 -3.59 -16.78
N ILE A 251 6.64 -2.36 -16.60
CA ILE A 251 7.07 -1.42 -15.58
C ILE A 251 5.87 -0.87 -14.80
N LEU A 252 5.96 -0.87 -13.46
CA LEU A 252 5.07 -0.07 -12.61
C LEU A 252 5.72 1.27 -12.30
N LEU A 253 5.00 2.37 -12.52
CA LEU A 253 5.37 3.72 -12.11
C LEU A 253 4.59 4.14 -10.87
N HIS A 254 5.29 4.40 -9.76
CA HIS A 254 4.66 4.79 -8.50
C HIS A 254 5.45 5.87 -7.75
N PRO A 255 5.67 7.07 -8.35
CA PRO A 255 6.42 8.16 -7.74
C PRO A 255 5.59 8.89 -6.67
N THR A 256 5.10 8.12 -5.70
CA THR A 256 4.17 8.60 -4.67
C THR A 256 4.84 9.56 -3.69
N ARG A 257 4.14 10.61 -3.28
CA ARG A 257 4.55 11.54 -2.22
C ARG A 257 4.03 11.13 -0.84
N GLY A 258 3.17 10.10 -0.78
CA GLY A 258 2.61 9.60 0.48
C GLY A 258 1.95 8.24 0.35
N ASP A 259 2.49 7.28 1.07
CA ASP A 259 1.95 5.94 1.22
C ASP A 259 2.39 5.34 2.57
N SER A 260 1.67 4.31 3.05
CA SER A 260 2.09 3.53 4.21
C SER A 260 2.69 2.18 3.82
N PHE A 261 2.18 1.55 2.75
CA PHE A 261 2.70 0.27 2.28
C PHE A 261 2.88 0.23 0.76
N ALA A 262 1.97 0.87 0.00
CA ALA A 262 1.91 0.78 -1.46
C ALA A 262 1.62 -0.65 -1.96
N LEU A 263 0.41 -1.17 -1.66
CA LEU A 263 -0.02 -2.50 -2.10
C LEU A 263 0.13 -2.71 -3.61
N VAL A 264 -0.09 -1.67 -4.40
CA VAL A 264 0.10 -1.68 -5.86
C VAL A 264 1.51 -2.11 -6.27
N VAL A 265 2.53 -1.78 -5.47
CA VAL A 265 3.92 -2.20 -5.73
C VAL A 265 4.06 -3.71 -5.51
N LEU A 266 3.49 -4.26 -4.42
CA LEU A 266 3.50 -5.69 -4.17
C LEU A 266 2.67 -6.47 -5.20
N GLU A 267 1.50 -5.94 -5.60
CA GLU A 267 0.66 -6.52 -6.65
C GLU A 267 1.42 -6.59 -7.99
N ALA A 268 2.02 -5.48 -8.43
CA ALA A 268 2.82 -5.45 -9.65
C ALA A 268 4.04 -6.39 -9.60
N MET A 269 4.69 -6.48 -8.43
CA MET A 269 5.81 -7.38 -8.19
C MET A 269 5.41 -8.85 -8.38
N LYS A 270 4.18 -9.25 -7.97
CA LYS A 270 3.64 -10.60 -8.18
C LYS A 270 3.50 -10.96 -9.67
N TYR A 271 3.35 -9.97 -10.53
CA TYR A 271 3.32 -10.15 -11.98
C TYR A 271 4.68 -9.86 -12.65
N GLY A 272 5.74 -9.63 -11.88
CA GLY A 272 7.08 -9.39 -12.39
C GLY A 272 7.20 -8.05 -13.14
N CYS A 273 6.51 -7.00 -12.72
CA CYS A 273 6.81 -5.67 -13.22
C CYS A 273 8.13 -5.18 -12.60
N ALA A 274 9.01 -4.57 -13.40
CA ALA A 274 10.08 -3.75 -12.86
C ALA A 274 9.47 -2.54 -12.15
N LEU A 275 10.02 -2.13 -11.02
CA LEU A 275 9.39 -1.17 -10.13
C LEU A 275 10.13 0.16 -10.16
N ILE A 276 9.46 1.25 -10.53
CA ILE A 276 9.99 2.61 -10.39
C ILE A 276 9.11 3.34 -9.37
N ALA A 277 9.58 3.46 -8.14
CA ALA A 277 8.79 4.01 -7.05
C ALA A 277 9.65 4.80 -6.07
N THR A 278 9.01 5.54 -5.16
CA THR A 278 9.73 6.41 -4.23
C THR A 278 10.30 5.67 -3.04
N ASP A 279 11.48 6.11 -2.57
CA ASP A 279 12.07 5.75 -1.29
C ASP A 279 11.22 6.33 -0.15
N LEU A 280 10.12 5.66 0.16
CA LEU A 280 9.12 6.15 1.09
C LEU A 280 8.55 5.02 1.95
N TYR A 281 8.75 5.12 3.26
CA TYR A 281 8.19 4.25 4.30
C TYR A 281 8.45 2.75 4.03
N ALA A 282 7.43 1.96 3.62
CA ALA A 282 7.58 0.53 3.37
C ALA A 282 8.07 0.16 1.95
N ILE A 283 8.05 1.10 1.01
CA ILE A 283 8.40 0.82 -0.40
C ILE A 283 9.82 0.25 -0.56
N PRO A 284 10.88 0.78 0.13
CA PRO A 284 12.23 0.25 0.03
C PRO A 284 12.38 -1.21 0.53
N GLU A 285 11.40 -1.74 1.27
CA GLU A 285 11.42 -3.15 1.68
C GLU A 285 11.12 -4.10 0.50
N MET A 286 10.36 -3.60 -0.49
CA MET A 286 9.98 -4.32 -1.71
C MET A 286 10.98 -4.11 -2.86
N ILE A 287 11.64 -2.95 -2.92
CA ILE A 287 12.55 -2.58 -4.01
C ILE A 287 13.99 -2.63 -3.53
N GLU A 288 14.82 -3.35 -4.26
CA GLU A 288 16.26 -3.34 -4.17
C GLU A 288 16.79 -2.58 -5.38
N ASP A 289 17.30 -1.36 -5.13
CA ASP A 289 17.65 -0.39 -6.17
C ASP A 289 18.63 -0.96 -7.19
N GLY A 290 18.31 -0.82 -8.49
CA GLY A 290 19.09 -1.37 -9.61
C GLY A 290 18.92 -2.88 -9.82
N LYS A 291 18.21 -3.64 -8.96
CA LYS A 291 18.06 -5.09 -9.08
C LYS A 291 16.66 -5.53 -9.51
N ASN A 292 15.62 -5.05 -8.86
CA ASN A 292 14.23 -5.32 -9.25
C ASN A 292 13.43 -4.04 -9.53
N GLY A 293 14.10 -2.90 -9.54
CA GLY A 293 13.51 -1.59 -9.79
C GLY A 293 14.45 -0.46 -9.40
N TYR A 294 13.90 0.74 -9.34
CA TYR A 294 14.61 1.96 -8.97
C TYR A 294 13.85 2.76 -7.93
N LEU A 295 14.59 3.36 -6.99
CA LEU A 295 14.06 4.21 -5.94
C LEU A 295 14.22 5.70 -6.30
N LEU A 296 13.13 6.46 -6.21
CA LEU A 296 13.06 7.88 -6.49
C LEU A 296 12.98 8.68 -5.18
N TYR A 297 13.48 9.92 -5.18
CA TYR A 297 13.57 10.76 -3.99
C TYR A 297 12.77 12.06 -4.17
N PRO A 298 11.43 12.08 -3.92
CA PRO A 298 10.61 13.24 -4.19
C PRO A 298 10.91 14.39 -3.22
N TYR A 299 10.84 15.63 -3.74
CA TYR A 299 11.03 16.85 -2.96
C TYR A 299 9.98 16.97 -1.84
N TYR A 300 8.72 16.85 -2.18
CA TYR A 300 7.64 16.80 -1.18
C TYR A 300 7.28 15.35 -0.86
N ARG A 301 7.36 14.99 0.42
CA ARG A 301 7.02 13.65 0.91
C ARG A 301 6.42 13.68 2.30
N ASN A 302 5.45 12.81 2.55
CA ASN A 302 4.77 12.71 3.84
C ASN A 302 5.65 12.12 4.96
N TRP A 303 6.72 11.41 4.60
CA TRP A 303 7.62 10.75 5.54
C TRP A 303 9.04 11.28 5.40
N ASN A 304 9.70 11.48 6.53
CA ASN A 304 11.13 11.73 6.57
C ASN A 304 11.92 10.44 6.29
N LYS A 305 13.23 10.55 6.09
CA LYS A 305 14.11 9.37 5.83
C LYS A 305 14.11 8.35 6.98
N ASP A 306 13.85 8.78 8.20
CA ASP A 306 13.73 7.94 9.39
C ASP A 306 12.32 7.36 9.60
N ASN A 307 11.45 7.47 8.61
CA ASN A 307 10.04 7.08 8.63
C ASN A 307 9.17 7.85 9.64
N THR A 308 9.66 8.95 10.21
CA THR A 308 8.80 9.87 10.97
C THR A 308 7.95 10.73 10.04
N PRO A 309 6.77 11.22 10.51
CA PRO A 309 5.92 12.08 9.69
C PRO A 309 6.60 13.41 9.38
N ASN A 310 6.53 13.83 8.13
CA ASN A 310 6.96 15.17 7.71
C ASN A 310 5.82 16.18 7.93
N PHE A 311 5.74 16.72 9.14
CA PHE A 311 4.66 17.66 9.51
C PHE A 311 4.64 18.93 8.65
N LYS A 312 5.80 19.41 8.18
CA LYS A 312 5.86 20.58 7.31
C LYS A 312 5.08 20.36 6.01
N VAL A 313 5.19 19.18 5.44
CA VAL A 313 4.45 18.81 4.23
C VAL A 313 3.00 18.45 4.55
N MET A 314 2.77 17.64 5.60
CA MET A 314 1.43 17.19 5.96
C MET A 314 0.48 18.31 6.39
N GLU A 315 0.98 19.36 7.05
CA GLU A 315 0.18 20.51 7.48
C GLU A 315 -0.13 21.47 6.33
N HIS A 316 0.72 21.50 5.31
CA HIS A 316 0.60 22.31 4.09
C HIS A 316 0.35 21.48 2.85
N HIS A 317 -0.48 20.43 2.97
CA HIS A 317 -0.68 19.43 1.93
C HIS A 317 -1.25 20.02 0.61
N LYS A 318 -2.04 21.09 0.71
CA LYS A 318 -2.58 21.77 -0.47
C LYS A 318 -1.54 22.60 -1.21
N GLU A 319 -0.63 23.22 -0.48
CA GLU A 319 0.44 24.09 -0.97
C GLU A 319 1.68 23.30 -1.41
N THR A 320 1.73 22.00 -1.05
CA THR A 320 2.85 21.10 -1.36
C THR A 320 2.40 19.98 -2.32
N ILE A 321 1.98 18.86 -1.79
CA ILE A 321 1.67 17.65 -2.57
C ILE A 321 0.49 17.84 -3.54
N LEU A 322 -0.54 18.61 -3.13
CA LEU A 322 -1.75 18.82 -3.95
C LEU A 322 -1.74 20.14 -4.73
N SER A 323 -0.61 20.83 -4.77
CA SER A 323 -0.47 22.13 -5.46
C SER A 323 -0.45 22.01 -6.99
N GLY A 324 -0.23 20.80 -7.52
CA GLY A 324 0.10 20.61 -8.93
C GLY A 324 1.60 20.80 -9.22
N PHE A 325 2.44 20.80 -8.16
CA PHE A 325 3.88 20.89 -8.28
C PHE A 325 4.43 19.68 -9.05
N VAL A 326 5.18 19.97 -10.11
CA VAL A 326 5.95 18.98 -10.87
C VAL A 326 7.35 18.92 -10.29
N ASP A 327 7.81 17.73 -9.95
CA ASP A 327 9.15 17.49 -9.43
C ASP A 327 10.10 17.19 -10.60
N GLU A 328 10.78 18.21 -11.08
CA GLU A 328 11.67 18.11 -12.24
C GLU A 328 12.78 17.06 -12.05
N ASP A 329 13.30 16.91 -10.84
CA ASP A 329 14.32 15.89 -10.55
C ASP A 329 13.75 14.48 -10.70
N ILE A 330 12.52 14.26 -10.26
CA ILE A 330 11.78 12.99 -10.43
C ILE A 330 11.51 12.74 -11.93
N VAL A 331 11.03 13.75 -12.65
CA VAL A 331 10.73 13.65 -14.09
C VAL A 331 12.02 13.27 -14.86
N ASN A 332 13.11 14.00 -14.65
CA ASN A 332 14.38 13.74 -15.31
C ASN A 332 14.94 12.35 -14.97
N THR A 333 14.92 11.96 -13.70
CA THR A 333 15.37 10.63 -13.26
C THR A 333 14.55 9.52 -13.92
N MET A 334 13.23 9.65 -13.97
CA MET A 334 12.36 8.67 -14.63
C MET A 334 12.61 8.64 -16.15
N CYS A 335 12.83 9.79 -16.79
CA CYS A 335 13.20 9.84 -18.21
C CYS A 335 14.49 9.05 -18.49
N GLU A 336 15.55 9.29 -17.71
CA GLU A 336 16.83 8.59 -17.86
C GLU A 336 16.67 7.07 -17.68
N ILE A 337 15.93 6.64 -16.65
CA ILE A 337 15.67 5.22 -16.42
C ILE A 337 14.92 4.59 -17.62
N LEU A 338 13.83 5.23 -18.07
CA LEU A 338 13.02 4.69 -19.17
C LEU A 338 13.74 4.71 -20.51
N LYS A 339 14.57 5.71 -20.79
CA LYS A 339 15.45 5.72 -21.98
C LYS A 339 16.36 4.49 -22.02
N VAL A 340 16.97 4.15 -20.90
CA VAL A 340 17.79 2.94 -20.79
C VAL A 340 16.95 1.68 -20.94
N LEU A 341 15.84 1.55 -20.18
CA LEU A 341 15.03 0.32 -20.19
C LEU A 341 14.26 0.09 -21.49
N SER A 342 13.97 1.16 -22.25
CA SER A 342 13.32 1.04 -23.55
C SER A 342 14.28 0.58 -24.67
N THR A 343 15.59 0.72 -24.47
CA THR A 343 16.62 0.31 -25.43
C THR A 343 17.38 -0.94 -25.00
N ASP A 344 17.63 -1.13 -23.70
CA ASP A 344 18.28 -2.32 -23.13
C ASP A 344 17.21 -3.30 -22.59
N ARG A 345 16.69 -4.15 -23.47
CA ARG A 345 15.64 -5.12 -23.14
C ARG A 345 16.10 -6.24 -22.20
N GLU A 346 17.37 -6.61 -22.27
CA GLU A 346 17.93 -7.62 -21.36
C GLU A 346 17.98 -7.08 -19.93
N LYS A 347 18.32 -5.83 -19.74
CA LYS A 347 18.24 -5.18 -18.42
C LYS A 347 16.81 -5.11 -17.91
N LEU A 348 15.84 -4.70 -18.74
CA LEU A 348 14.43 -4.69 -18.36
C LEU A 348 13.95 -6.08 -17.96
N LYS A 349 14.24 -7.09 -18.77
CA LYS A 349 13.91 -8.49 -18.49
C LYS A 349 14.50 -8.99 -17.18
N SER A 350 15.77 -8.66 -16.91
CA SER A 350 16.43 -8.99 -15.66
C SER A 350 15.71 -8.38 -14.44
N LEU A 351 15.36 -7.08 -14.49
CA LEU A 351 14.61 -6.41 -13.42
C LEU A 351 13.23 -7.06 -13.19
N CYS A 352 12.54 -7.39 -14.28
CA CYS A 352 11.21 -8.06 -14.21
C CYS A 352 11.31 -9.43 -13.54
N MET A 353 12.30 -10.24 -13.93
CA MET A 353 12.53 -11.57 -13.36
C MET A 353 12.90 -11.49 -11.87
N GLU A 354 13.78 -10.57 -11.48
CA GLU A 354 14.14 -10.38 -10.07
C GLU A 354 12.96 -9.88 -9.23
N SER A 355 12.12 -9.01 -9.79
CA SER A 355 10.88 -8.57 -9.16
C SER A 355 9.94 -9.74 -8.88
N TYR A 356 9.70 -10.58 -9.90
CA TYR A 356 8.88 -11.78 -9.79
C TYR A 356 9.43 -12.78 -8.77
N ASN A 357 10.72 -13.09 -8.85
CA ASN A 357 11.37 -14.01 -7.94
C ASN A 357 11.29 -13.54 -6.48
N LYS A 358 11.52 -12.23 -6.24
CA LYS A 358 11.40 -11.64 -4.90
C LYS A 358 9.98 -11.73 -4.35
N ALA A 359 8.96 -11.61 -5.22
CA ALA A 359 7.56 -11.71 -4.82
C ALA A 359 7.12 -13.12 -4.46
N LEU A 360 7.60 -14.13 -5.20
CA LEU A 360 7.16 -15.53 -5.03
C LEU A 360 7.99 -16.30 -4.00
N HIS A 361 9.15 -15.78 -3.63
CA HIS A 361 10.06 -16.46 -2.69
C HIS A 361 10.34 -15.58 -1.46
N GLY A 362 10.56 -16.21 -0.30
CA GLY A 362 10.84 -15.50 0.93
C GLY A 362 9.62 -14.79 1.53
N VAL A 363 9.85 -13.61 2.10
CA VAL A 363 8.91 -12.91 3.01
C VAL A 363 7.64 -12.39 2.37
N PHE A 364 7.61 -12.27 1.04
CA PHE A 364 6.44 -11.78 0.29
C PHE A 364 5.59 -12.91 -0.31
N SER A 365 6.04 -14.18 -0.23
CA SER A 365 5.26 -15.30 -0.76
C SER A 365 4.02 -15.61 0.07
N GLU A 366 2.95 -16.06 -0.58
CA GLU A 366 1.73 -16.50 0.11
C GLU A 366 2.03 -17.51 1.21
N LYS A 367 2.86 -18.51 0.89
CA LYS A 367 3.22 -19.59 1.81
C LYS A 367 3.92 -19.06 3.07
N TYR A 368 4.87 -18.14 2.90
CA TYR A 368 5.57 -17.55 4.04
C TYR A 368 4.64 -16.73 4.91
N ILE A 369 3.83 -15.86 4.30
CA ILE A 369 2.90 -14.98 5.02
C ILE A 369 1.84 -15.79 5.75
N ALA A 370 1.24 -16.78 5.10
CA ALA A 370 0.25 -17.66 5.73
C ALA A 370 0.85 -18.44 6.90
N GLY A 371 2.05 -19.02 6.73
CA GLY A 371 2.76 -19.71 7.80
C GLY A 371 3.11 -18.79 8.98
N ALA A 372 3.49 -17.55 8.73
CA ALA A 372 3.79 -16.57 9.77
C ALA A 372 2.53 -16.24 10.60
N TRP A 373 1.37 -16.09 9.95
CA TRP A 373 0.10 -15.93 10.63
C TRP A 373 -0.30 -17.16 11.45
N GLU A 374 -0.18 -18.37 10.89
CA GLU A 374 -0.47 -19.61 11.60
C GLU A 374 0.37 -19.76 12.86
N ASN A 375 1.68 -19.55 12.76
CA ASN A 375 2.61 -19.63 13.90
C ASN A 375 2.26 -18.60 15.00
N LEU A 376 1.96 -17.35 14.59
CA LEU A 376 1.57 -16.32 15.55
C LEU A 376 0.27 -16.70 16.28
N MET A 377 -0.74 -17.21 15.56
CA MET A 377 -2.02 -17.58 16.17
C MET A 377 -1.86 -18.77 17.13
N GLU A 378 -0.99 -19.73 16.84
CA GLU A 378 -0.66 -20.82 17.77
C GLU A 378 0.02 -20.33 19.04
N GLU A 379 0.91 -19.35 18.92
CA GLU A 379 1.64 -18.81 20.07
C GLU A 379 0.78 -18.03 21.06
N ILE A 380 -0.36 -17.50 20.61
CA ILE A 380 -1.23 -16.62 21.41
C ILE A 380 -2.59 -17.23 21.78
N SER A 381 -2.90 -18.44 21.27
CA SER A 381 -4.14 -19.20 21.54
C SER A 381 -4.25 -19.83 22.98
#